data_a709550d4f7e4255c4981fd5ca754f1e
#
_entry.id   a709550d4f7e4255c4981fd5ca754f1e
#
_cell.length_a   1.000
_cell.length_b   1.000
_cell.length_c   1.000
_cell.angle_alpha   90.00
_cell.angle_beta   90.00
_cell.angle_gamma   90.00
#
_symmetry.space_group_name_H-M   'P 1'
#
loop_
_entity.id
_entity.type
_entity.pdbx_description
1 polymer ?
#
loop_
_entity_poly.entity_id
_entity_poly.type
_entity_poly.pdbx_seq_one_letter_code
_entity_poly.pdbx_strand_id
1 'polypeptide(L)'
;MDIKFKKLDPRAVAPVRAHSTDAGVDLTATRITTEINECGQLILVYHTDLAIEIPEGYCGILTPRSSVFKKSLTLTNSIGVIDAGYRGEVMAKFRSTTDVVPAVYKEGERFAQLLIVPIADVTFTEAFELSDSDRGEGGYGSSDAVTDSQSAPDDNAGSSEDKGEPTDQQPVDDGSGEAANSLEQA
;
A
#
# COMPACT_ATOMS: atom_id res chain seq x y z
N MET A 1 -9.53 -10.78 24.93
CA MET A 1 -8.04 -10.84 25.06
C MET A 1 -7.57 -9.54 25.67
N ASP A 2 -6.78 -9.60 26.72
CA ASP A 2 -6.18 -8.43 27.36
C ASP A 2 -4.74 -8.28 26.87
N ILE A 3 -4.41 -7.09 26.37
CA ILE A 3 -3.07 -6.72 25.93
C ILE A 3 -2.50 -5.72 26.92
N LYS A 4 -1.39 -6.11 27.57
CA LYS A 4 -0.71 -5.22 28.49
C LYS A 4 0.17 -4.23 27.75
N PHE A 5 0.23 -3.01 28.23
CA PHE A 5 1.17 -2.01 27.76
C PHE A 5 1.80 -1.26 28.93
N LYS A 6 2.99 -0.73 28.68
CA LYS A 6 3.71 0.12 29.62
C LYS A 6 3.95 1.48 28.97
N LYS A 7 3.65 2.55 29.69
CA LYS A 7 4.08 3.89 29.32
C LYS A 7 5.56 4.06 29.65
N LEU A 8 6.35 4.45 28.66
CA LEU A 8 7.77 4.77 28.81
C LEU A 8 7.96 6.26 29.17
N ASP A 9 6.97 7.10 28.84
CA ASP A 9 6.87 8.51 29.20
C ASP A 9 5.46 8.79 29.77
N PRO A 10 5.31 9.61 30.82
CA PRO A 10 3.99 9.94 31.38
C PRO A 10 3.01 10.57 30.37
N ARG A 11 3.51 11.22 29.32
CA ARG A 11 2.70 11.82 28.24
C ARG A 11 2.13 10.78 27.28
N ALA A 12 2.63 9.54 27.30
CA ALA A 12 2.16 8.50 26.41
C ALA A 12 0.64 8.28 26.54
N VAL A 13 -0.03 8.15 25.40
CA VAL A 13 -1.48 7.94 25.32
C VAL A 13 -1.74 6.47 25.10
N ALA A 14 -2.62 5.88 25.92
CA ALA A 14 -3.02 4.48 25.74
C ALA A 14 -3.58 4.25 24.32
N PRO A 15 -3.37 3.07 23.71
CA PRO A 15 -4.01 2.72 22.45
C PRO A 15 -5.53 2.80 22.58
N VAL A 16 -6.21 3.39 21.58
CA VAL A 16 -7.66 3.63 21.64
C VAL A 16 -8.35 3.01 20.43
N ARG A 17 -9.42 2.27 20.69
CA ARG A 17 -10.35 1.82 19.67
C ARG A 17 -11.45 2.88 19.51
N ALA A 18 -11.61 3.44 18.33
CA ALA A 18 -12.59 4.53 18.10
C ALA A 18 -14.04 3.99 18.18
N HIS A 19 -14.29 2.80 17.58
CA HIS A 19 -15.57 2.10 17.66
C HIS A 19 -15.32 0.65 18.10
N SER A 20 -16.27 0.06 18.80
CA SER A 20 -16.13 -1.31 19.33
C SER A 20 -15.89 -2.38 18.25
N THR A 21 -16.30 -2.10 17.02
CA THR A 21 -16.16 -2.99 15.85
C THR A 21 -14.91 -2.74 15.03
N ASP A 22 -14.10 -1.72 15.34
CA ASP A 22 -12.89 -1.43 14.61
C ASP A 22 -11.86 -2.56 14.77
N ALA A 23 -11.20 -2.97 13.70
CA ALA A 23 -10.21 -4.03 13.71
C ALA A 23 -8.93 -3.60 14.45
N GLY A 24 -8.53 -2.35 14.29
CA GLY A 24 -7.30 -1.78 14.87
C GLY A 24 -7.56 -0.88 16.06
N VAL A 25 -6.52 -0.65 16.84
CA VAL A 25 -6.45 0.40 17.84
C VAL A 25 -5.55 1.54 17.36
N ASP A 26 -5.99 2.77 17.53
CA ASP A 26 -5.22 3.94 17.14
C ASP A 26 -4.03 4.18 18.08
N LEU A 27 -2.89 4.54 17.51
CA LEU A 27 -1.68 4.96 18.20
C LEU A 27 -1.48 6.46 18.01
N THR A 28 -1.18 7.15 19.12
CA THR A 28 -0.98 8.61 19.17
C THR A 28 0.51 8.94 19.23
N ALA A 29 0.93 9.93 18.45
CA ALA A 29 2.29 10.44 18.48
C ALA A 29 2.52 11.25 19.76
N THR A 30 3.44 10.80 20.61
CA THR A 30 3.85 11.54 21.82
C THR A 30 4.92 12.57 21.50
N ARG A 31 5.81 12.21 20.59
CA ARG A 31 6.89 13.06 20.06
C ARG A 31 7.24 12.64 18.64
N ILE A 32 7.88 13.55 17.91
CA ILE A 32 8.32 13.32 16.55
C ILE A 32 9.79 13.69 16.46
N THR A 33 10.61 12.78 15.96
CA THR A 33 12.02 13.04 15.69
C THR A 33 12.34 12.82 14.22
N THR A 34 13.51 13.24 13.80
CA THR A 34 13.97 13.04 12.43
C THR A 34 15.31 12.34 12.41
N GLU A 35 15.54 11.52 11.41
CA GLU A 35 16.82 10.89 11.12
C GLU A 35 17.10 10.92 9.62
N ILE A 36 18.35 10.77 9.23
CA ILE A 36 18.74 10.56 7.84
C ILE A 36 19.10 9.07 7.70
N ASN A 37 18.46 8.38 6.76
CA ASN A 37 18.79 6.99 6.48
C ASN A 37 20.09 6.86 5.66
N GLU A 38 20.57 5.64 5.45
CA GLU A 38 21.79 5.36 4.69
C GLU A 38 21.74 5.85 3.23
N CYS A 39 20.53 6.01 2.68
CA CYS A 39 20.32 6.56 1.34
C CYS A 39 20.23 8.10 1.31
N GLY A 40 20.49 8.78 2.44
CA GLY A 40 20.41 10.24 2.53
C GLY A 40 18.98 10.81 2.61
N GLN A 41 17.96 9.98 2.82
CA GLN A 41 16.58 10.42 2.89
C GLN A 41 16.20 10.84 4.31
N LEU A 42 15.48 11.94 4.44
CA LEU A 42 14.89 12.38 5.71
C LEU A 42 13.74 11.45 6.11
N ILE A 43 13.83 10.90 7.30
CA ILE A 43 12.84 10.03 7.92
C ILE A 43 12.23 10.75 9.13
N LEU A 44 10.91 10.74 9.20
CA LEU A 44 10.13 11.19 10.35
C LEU A 44 9.84 9.98 11.24
N VAL A 45 10.29 10.02 12.48
CA VAL A 45 10.08 8.96 13.46
C VAL A 45 8.97 9.39 14.42
N TYR A 46 7.86 8.69 14.38
CA TYR A 46 6.72 8.90 15.26
C TYR A 46 6.81 7.95 16.44
N HIS A 47 6.95 8.51 17.61
CA HIS A 47 7.09 7.82 18.88
C HIS A 47 5.74 7.74 19.58
N THR A 48 5.40 6.58 20.12
CA THR A 48 4.23 6.40 20.99
C THR A 48 4.59 6.49 22.46
N ASP A 49 5.87 6.30 22.80
CA ASP A 49 6.38 6.07 24.15
C ASP A 49 5.62 4.94 24.88
N LEU A 50 5.22 3.91 24.13
CA LEU A 50 4.56 2.71 24.64
C LEU A 50 5.39 1.48 24.32
N ALA A 51 5.54 0.58 25.29
CA ALA A 51 5.93 -0.80 25.08
C ALA A 51 4.68 -1.69 25.25
N ILE A 52 4.45 -2.62 24.32
CA ILE A 52 3.23 -3.45 24.27
C ILE A 52 3.64 -4.92 24.38
N GLU A 53 2.99 -5.65 25.30
CA GLU A 53 3.19 -7.08 25.49
C GLU A 53 2.16 -7.86 24.68
N ILE A 54 2.56 -8.31 23.49
CA ILE A 54 1.72 -9.15 22.63
C ILE A 54 1.85 -10.61 23.11
N PRO A 55 0.73 -11.35 23.30
CA PRO A 55 0.76 -12.74 23.72
C PRO A 55 1.40 -13.66 22.67
N GLU A 56 1.99 -14.77 23.10
CA GLU A 56 2.44 -15.85 22.21
C GLU A 56 1.29 -16.33 21.30
N GLY A 57 1.61 -16.74 20.09
CA GLY A 57 0.64 -17.12 19.06
C GLY A 57 0.00 -15.92 18.35
N TYR A 58 0.43 -14.69 18.65
CA TYR A 58 -0.04 -13.47 17.99
C TYR A 58 1.12 -12.57 17.60
N CYS A 59 0.88 -11.69 16.64
CA CYS A 59 1.76 -10.56 16.33
C CYS A 59 0.96 -9.27 16.23
N GLY A 60 1.65 -8.15 16.33
CA GLY A 60 1.11 -6.83 16.04
C GLY A 60 1.39 -6.43 14.61
N ILE A 61 0.36 -6.01 13.90
CA ILE A 61 0.49 -5.41 12.57
C ILE A 61 0.26 -3.92 12.71
N LEU A 62 1.32 -3.14 12.56
CA LEU A 62 1.27 -1.68 12.57
C LEU A 62 1.12 -1.19 11.13
N THR A 63 0.07 -0.42 10.90
CA THR A 63 -0.22 0.20 9.60
C THR A 63 -0.49 1.69 9.76
N PRO A 64 -0.30 2.50 8.72
CA PRO A 64 -0.83 3.86 8.70
C PRO A 64 -2.35 3.85 8.89
N ARG A 65 -2.90 4.94 9.40
CA ARG A 65 -4.35 5.17 9.34
C ARG A 65 -4.78 5.53 7.92
N SER A 66 -6.03 5.27 7.59
CA SER A 66 -6.59 5.64 6.27
C SER A 66 -6.41 7.13 5.93
N SER A 67 -6.36 8.00 6.93
CA SER A 67 -6.10 9.44 6.74
C SER A 67 -4.70 9.79 6.24
N VAL A 68 -3.77 8.83 6.14
CA VAL A 68 -2.40 9.04 5.64
C VAL A 68 -2.39 9.62 4.22
N PHE A 69 -3.42 9.31 3.40
CA PHE A 69 -3.51 9.88 2.05
C PHE A 69 -3.64 11.41 2.02
N LYS A 70 -4.08 12.04 3.14
CA LYS A 70 -4.13 13.50 3.32
C LYS A 70 -2.80 14.07 3.82
N LYS A 71 -1.86 13.20 4.12
CA LYS A 71 -0.50 13.54 4.56
C LYS A 71 0.45 13.12 3.44
N SER A 72 1.45 13.90 3.16
CA SER A 72 2.43 13.53 2.13
C SER A 72 3.44 12.52 2.69
N LEU A 73 2.94 11.41 3.26
CA LEU A 73 3.74 10.43 4.01
C LEU A 73 3.45 8.99 3.56
N THR A 74 4.48 8.17 3.56
CA THR A 74 4.36 6.71 3.46
C THR A 74 5.20 6.04 4.53
N LEU A 75 4.70 4.93 5.08
CA LEU A 75 5.44 4.12 6.03
C LEU A 75 6.63 3.47 5.32
N THR A 76 7.84 3.58 5.89
CA THR A 76 9.08 3.18 5.20
C THR A 76 9.17 1.68 4.93
N ASN A 77 8.59 0.85 5.79
CA ASN A 77 8.56 -0.61 5.68
C ASN A 77 7.20 -1.17 5.23
N SER A 78 6.32 -0.33 4.68
CA SER A 78 4.97 -0.66 4.23
C SER A 78 4.07 -1.16 5.37
N ILE A 79 4.48 -2.16 6.12
CA ILE A 79 3.81 -2.74 7.29
C ILE A 79 4.86 -2.97 8.38
N GLY A 80 4.57 -2.56 9.61
CA GLY A 80 5.36 -2.92 10.78
C GLY A 80 4.86 -4.24 11.37
N VAL A 81 5.74 -5.20 11.54
CA VAL A 81 5.44 -6.44 12.27
C VAL A 81 6.08 -6.34 13.66
N ILE A 82 5.27 -6.54 14.70
CA ILE A 82 5.69 -6.49 16.09
C ILE A 82 5.54 -7.88 16.69
N ASP A 83 6.66 -8.49 17.00
CA ASP A 83 6.71 -9.84 17.54
C ASP A 83 6.21 -9.91 19.00
N ALA A 84 5.68 -11.06 19.40
CA ALA A 84 5.24 -11.31 20.76
C ALA A 84 6.35 -11.10 21.80
N GLY A 85 7.61 -11.39 21.42
CA GLY A 85 8.78 -11.19 22.29
C GLY A 85 9.31 -9.75 22.36
N TYR A 86 8.82 -8.82 21.53
CA TYR A 86 9.31 -7.45 21.54
C TYR A 86 8.83 -6.68 22.78
N ARG A 87 9.74 -5.97 23.43
CA ARG A 87 9.48 -5.17 24.63
C ARG A 87 9.98 -3.73 24.50
N GLY A 88 10.47 -3.34 23.34
CA GLY A 88 10.86 -1.98 23.05
C GLY A 88 9.68 -1.06 22.77
N GLU A 89 9.98 0.20 22.51
CA GLU A 89 8.99 1.19 22.13
C GLU A 89 8.37 0.86 20.77
N VAL A 90 7.05 0.93 20.68
CA VAL A 90 6.33 0.87 19.40
C VAL A 90 6.40 2.24 18.74
N MET A 91 7.08 2.31 17.60
CA MET A 91 7.23 3.53 16.82
C MET A 91 7.04 3.24 15.34
N ALA A 92 6.83 4.28 14.54
CA ALA A 92 6.75 4.13 13.09
C ALA A 92 7.59 5.20 12.38
N LYS A 93 8.25 4.78 11.30
CA LYS A 93 9.12 5.60 10.48
C LYS A 93 8.43 5.90 9.15
N PHE A 94 8.28 7.18 8.85
CA PHE A 94 7.66 7.64 7.61
C PHE A 94 8.67 8.44 6.78
N ARG A 95 8.52 8.35 5.47
CA ARG A 95 9.19 9.24 4.52
C ARG A 95 8.18 10.11 3.80
N SER A 96 8.64 11.27 3.34
CA SER A 96 7.84 12.12 2.46
C SER A 96 7.61 11.45 1.09
N THR A 97 6.43 11.66 0.51
CA THR A 97 6.09 11.30 -0.86
C THR A 97 6.14 12.49 -1.80
N THR A 98 6.64 13.64 -1.34
CA THR A 98 6.72 14.88 -2.11
C THR A 98 8.05 15.59 -1.81
N ASP A 99 8.52 16.38 -2.78
CA ASP A 99 9.72 17.21 -2.67
C ASP A 99 9.44 18.58 -2.04
N VAL A 100 8.18 18.92 -1.80
CA VAL A 100 7.78 20.11 -1.06
C VAL A 100 7.56 19.79 0.42
N VAL A 101 7.37 20.83 1.24
CA VAL A 101 7.10 20.65 2.69
C VAL A 101 5.88 19.74 2.87
N PRO A 102 6.05 18.56 3.47
CA PRO A 102 4.96 17.59 3.56
C PRO A 102 3.92 18.03 4.61
N ALA A 103 2.66 17.68 4.34
CA ALA A 103 1.64 17.67 5.38
C ALA A 103 1.89 16.47 6.28
N VAL A 104 2.28 16.71 7.53
CA VAL A 104 2.65 15.66 8.50
C VAL A 104 1.65 15.58 9.65
N TYR A 105 1.66 14.48 10.40
CA TYR A 105 0.97 14.41 11.69
C TYR A 105 1.75 15.23 12.72
N LYS A 106 1.04 15.77 13.69
CA LYS A 106 1.59 16.52 14.83
C LYS A 106 1.63 15.66 16.07
N GLU A 107 2.40 16.07 17.06
CA GLU A 107 2.31 15.50 18.41
C GLU A 107 0.88 15.61 18.94
N GLY A 108 0.40 14.56 19.60
CA GLY A 108 -0.99 14.42 20.03
C GLY A 108 -1.95 13.89 18.96
N GLU A 109 -1.56 13.84 17.68
CA GLU A 109 -2.40 13.25 16.62
C GLU A 109 -2.23 11.72 16.54
N ARG A 110 -3.32 11.03 16.18
CA ARG A 110 -3.31 9.60 15.86
C ARG A 110 -2.72 9.41 14.46
N PHE A 111 -1.59 8.72 14.34
CA PHE A 111 -0.80 8.59 13.12
C PHE A 111 -0.79 7.18 12.52
N ALA A 112 -1.00 6.18 13.36
CA ALA A 112 -0.96 4.77 12.98
C ALA A 112 -2.06 4.00 13.71
N GLN A 113 -2.24 2.76 13.31
CA GLN A 113 -3.12 1.81 13.98
C GLN A 113 -2.38 0.47 14.15
N LEU A 114 -2.71 -0.24 15.22
CA LEU A 114 -2.19 -1.55 15.56
C LEU A 114 -3.32 -2.58 15.54
N LEU A 115 -3.14 -3.64 14.78
CA LEU A 115 -3.98 -4.82 14.76
C LEU A 115 -3.25 -5.95 15.50
N ILE A 116 -3.97 -6.75 16.27
CA ILE A 116 -3.42 -7.98 16.85
C ILE A 116 -4.00 -9.15 16.07
N VAL A 117 -3.12 -9.91 15.44
CA VAL A 117 -3.51 -11.03 14.57
C VAL A 117 -2.88 -12.33 15.04
N PRO A 118 -3.60 -13.46 14.94
CA PRO A 118 -3.02 -14.77 15.27
C PRO A 118 -1.98 -15.15 14.20
N ILE A 119 -0.94 -15.86 14.62
CA ILE A 119 0.07 -16.44 13.73
C ILE A 119 -0.02 -17.95 13.78
N ALA A 120 0.20 -18.60 12.62
CA ALA A 120 0.31 -20.05 12.56
C ALA A 120 1.69 -20.48 13.10
N ASP A 121 1.71 -21.58 13.84
CA ASP A 121 2.96 -22.28 14.15
C ASP A 121 3.34 -23.11 12.92
N VAL A 122 4.42 -22.74 12.24
CA VAL A 122 4.85 -23.35 10.98
C VAL A 122 6.26 -23.87 11.07
N THR A 123 6.48 -25.05 10.47
CA THR A 123 7.81 -25.62 10.25
C THR A 123 8.07 -25.72 8.75
N PHE A 124 9.17 -25.18 8.29
CA PHE A 124 9.59 -25.32 6.89
C PHE A 124 10.44 -26.59 6.76
N THR A 125 10.03 -27.46 5.85
CA THR A 125 10.76 -28.70 5.51
C THR A 125 11.13 -28.64 4.03
N GLU A 126 12.41 -28.79 3.73
CA GLU A 126 12.88 -28.89 2.36
C GLU A 126 12.32 -30.13 1.68
N ALA A 127 11.80 -29.96 0.47
CA ALA A 127 11.31 -31.05 -0.37
C ALA A 127 11.93 -30.96 -1.77
N PHE A 128 12.17 -32.10 -2.39
CA PHE A 128 12.67 -32.14 -3.78
C PHE A 128 11.63 -31.70 -4.79
N GLU A 129 10.35 -31.96 -4.51
CA GLU A 129 9.22 -31.63 -5.37
C GLU A 129 8.07 -31.11 -4.50
N LEU A 130 7.30 -30.18 -5.03
CA LEU A 130 6.07 -29.70 -4.45
C LEU A 130 4.88 -30.35 -5.19
N SER A 131 3.74 -30.41 -4.53
CA SER A 131 2.51 -30.89 -5.16
C SER A 131 2.07 -29.99 -6.32
N ASP A 132 1.50 -30.58 -7.35
CA ASP A 132 0.89 -29.86 -8.47
C ASP A 132 -0.26 -28.96 -7.98
N SER A 133 -0.46 -27.86 -8.70
CA SER A 133 -1.61 -26.97 -8.50
C SER A 133 -2.09 -26.41 -9.83
N ASP A 134 -3.37 -26.06 -9.90
CA ASP A 134 -3.99 -25.47 -11.12
C ASP A 134 -3.29 -24.18 -11.56
N ARG A 135 -2.69 -23.45 -10.63
CA ARG A 135 -1.93 -22.23 -10.91
C ARG A 135 -0.49 -22.49 -11.36
N GLY A 136 0.11 -23.61 -10.93
CA GLY A 136 1.52 -23.93 -11.18
C GLY A 136 2.45 -22.80 -10.76
N GLU A 137 3.39 -22.45 -11.64
CA GLU A 137 4.38 -21.37 -11.44
C GLU A 137 3.87 -19.98 -11.83
N GLY A 138 2.59 -19.85 -12.21
CA GLY A 138 2.01 -18.59 -12.66
C GLY A 138 2.07 -17.49 -11.60
N GLY A 139 2.82 -16.40 -11.89
CA GLY A 139 2.95 -15.18 -11.07
C GLY A 139 2.51 -13.94 -11.85
N TYR A 140 2.64 -12.77 -11.27
CA TYR A 140 2.53 -11.43 -11.85
C TYR A 140 1.63 -11.29 -13.10
N GLY A 141 0.30 -11.38 -12.92
CA GLY A 141 -0.66 -11.19 -14.02
C GLY A 141 -1.04 -12.46 -14.78
N SER A 142 -0.56 -13.64 -14.36
CA SER A 142 -0.96 -14.90 -15.00
C SER A 142 -2.47 -15.18 -14.95
N SER A 143 -3.20 -14.54 -14.03
CA SER A 143 -4.66 -14.65 -13.93
C SER A 143 -5.40 -13.83 -15.00
N ASP A 144 -4.77 -12.83 -15.59
CA ASP A 144 -5.38 -11.96 -16.61
C ASP A 144 -5.47 -12.66 -17.98
N ALA A 145 -4.58 -13.63 -18.21
CA ALA A 145 -4.55 -14.42 -19.45
C ALA A 145 -5.70 -15.47 -19.56
N VAL A 146 -6.37 -15.77 -18.45
CA VAL A 146 -7.44 -16.81 -18.43
C VAL A 146 -8.79 -16.24 -18.86
N THR A 147 -8.98 -14.92 -18.81
CA THR A 147 -10.27 -14.28 -19.17
C THR A 147 -10.45 -14.06 -20.68
N ASP A 148 -9.37 -14.06 -21.46
CA ASP A 148 -9.46 -13.82 -22.92
C ASP A 148 -9.83 -15.08 -23.74
N SER A 149 -9.85 -16.27 -23.14
CA SER A 149 -10.16 -17.52 -23.86
C SER A 149 -11.62 -18.01 -23.77
N GLN A 150 -12.52 -17.26 -23.12
CA GLN A 150 -13.92 -17.65 -22.96
C GLN A 150 -14.96 -16.77 -23.67
N SER A 151 -14.53 -15.85 -24.56
CA SER A 151 -15.49 -15.04 -25.33
C SER A 151 -15.23 -15.10 -26.84
N ALA A 152 -15.51 -16.28 -27.43
CA ALA A 152 -15.85 -16.34 -28.83
C ALA A 152 -16.97 -17.38 -29.00
N PRO A 153 -18.21 -16.97 -29.24
CA PRO A 153 -19.18 -17.91 -29.81
C PRO A 153 -18.83 -18.13 -31.28
N ASP A 154 -18.61 -19.39 -31.64
CA ASP A 154 -18.64 -19.87 -33.02
C ASP A 154 -20.03 -19.62 -33.58
N ASP A 155 -20.17 -18.63 -34.45
CA ASP A 155 -21.27 -18.54 -35.39
C ASP A 155 -20.69 -18.58 -36.82
N ASN A 156 -20.51 -19.79 -37.30
CA ASN A 156 -20.37 -20.06 -38.73
C ASN A 156 -21.54 -20.90 -39.21
N ALA A 157 -22.54 -20.26 -39.79
CA ALA A 157 -23.47 -20.93 -40.70
C ALA A 157 -24.01 -19.94 -41.71
N GLY A 158 -23.64 -20.11 -42.99
CA GLY A 158 -24.55 -19.88 -44.10
C GLY A 158 -24.27 -18.75 -45.05
N SER A 159 -23.49 -19.04 -46.06
CA SER A 159 -23.70 -18.75 -47.50
C SER A 159 -24.58 -17.58 -47.98
N SER A 160 -24.01 -16.68 -48.79
CA SER A 160 -24.39 -16.59 -50.20
C SER A 160 -23.66 -15.42 -50.88
N GLU A 161 -23.24 -15.70 -52.09
CA GLU A 161 -22.57 -14.86 -53.07
C GLU A 161 -23.41 -13.61 -53.43
N ASP A 162 -22.80 -12.47 -53.61
CA ASP A 162 -23.06 -11.68 -54.80
C ASP A 162 -21.93 -10.69 -55.10
N LYS A 163 -21.69 -10.52 -56.37
CA LYS A 163 -20.60 -9.77 -57.04
C LYS A 163 -20.96 -8.32 -57.19
N GLY A 164 -19.95 -7.44 -57.11
CA GLY A 164 -20.06 -6.06 -57.56
C GLY A 164 -18.79 -5.25 -57.35
N GLU A 165 -18.01 -5.12 -58.40
CA GLU A 165 -16.82 -4.33 -58.59
C GLU A 165 -17.16 -2.84 -58.88
N PRO A 166 -16.17 -1.94 -59.14
CA PRO A 166 -15.71 -0.87 -58.24
C PRO A 166 -15.96 0.54 -58.80
N THR A 167 -15.78 1.56 -58.02
CA THR A 167 -15.45 2.94 -58.45
C THR A 167 -14.75 3.67 -57.33
N ASP A 168 -13.50 3.89 -57.45
CA ASP A 168 -12.68 5.04 -57.87
C ASP A 168 -13.12 6.39 -57.29
N GLN A 169 -12.24 7.02 -56.56
CA GLN A 169 -11.70 8.37 -56.63
C GLN A 169 -11.13 8.88 -55.30
N GLN A 170 -9.87 9.18 -55.42
CA GLN A 170 -9.05 10.03 -54.53
C GLN A 170 -9.35 11.53 -54.81
N PRO A 171 -8.52 12.43 -54.27
CA PRO A 171 -8.28 13.00 -52.94
C PRO A 171 -8.53 14.52 -52.94
N VAL A 172 -8.39 15.20 -51.83
CA VAL A 172 -7.93 16.60 -51.69
C VAL A 172 -7.74 16.88 -50.19
N ASP A 173 -6.65 17.34 -49.83
CA ASP A 173 -5.87 18.58 -49.84
C ASP A 173 -5.90 19.25 -48.47
N ASP A 174 -4.75 19.31 -47.89
CA ASP A 174 -3.89 20.37 -47.39
C ASP A 174 -4.57 21.61 -46.78
N GLY A 175 -4.10 21.95 -45.64
CA GLY A 175 -4.45 23.16 -44.91
C GLY A 175 -3.54 23.42 -43.72
N SER A 176 -2.27 23.68 -44.03
CA SER A 176 -1.29 24.32 -43.16
C SER A 176 -1.80 25.62 -42.52
N GLY A 177 -1.43 25.83 -41.24
CA GLY A 177 -1.63 27.09 -40.54
C GLY A 177 -0.70 27.24 -39.33
N GLU A 178 0.51 27.73 -39.65
CA GLU A 178 1.46 28.32 -38.71
C GLU A 178 0.92 29.60 -38.08
N ALA A 179 1.29 29.84 -36.82
CA ALA A 179 1.77 31.14 -36.30
C ALA A 179 1.91 30.99 -34.76
N ALA A 180 3.09 30.91 -34.22
CA ALA A 180 4.08 31.95 -33.93
C ALA A 180 3.67 32.91 -32.80
N ASN A 181 4.39 32.73 -31.70
CA ASN A 181 5.16 33.77 -31.00
C ASN A 181 4.42 34.85 -30.17
N SER A 182 4.67 34.90 -28.88
CA SER A 182 5.28 36.06 -28.24
C SER A 182 5.54 35.84 -26.76
N LEU A 183 6.76 35.89 -26.38
CA LEU A 183 7.39 36.34 -25.15
C LEU A 183 6.80 37.69 -24.68
N GLU A 184 6.61 37.91 -23.37
CA GLU A 184 7.37 38.91 -22.57
C GLU A 184 6.75 39.13 -21.20
N GLN A 185 7.55 38.95 -20.17
CA GLN A 185 7.86 39.72 -18.99
C GLN A 185 6.74 40.44 -18.21
N ALA A 186 6.56 40.04 -16.96
CA ALA A 186 6.75 40.86 -15.76
C ALA A 186 6.87 39.95 -14.53
#